data_ac1231bd42fed95e0da381836f7089ab
#
_entry.id   ac1231bd42fed95e0da381836f7089ab
#
_cell.length_a   1.000
_cell.length_b   1.000
_cell.length_c   1.000
_cell.angle_alpha   90.00
_cell.angle_beta   90.00
_cell.angle_gamma   90.00
#
_symmetry.space_group_name_H-M   'P 1'
#
loop_
_entity.id
_entity.type
_entity.pdbx_description
1 polymer ?
#
loop_
_entity_poly.entity_id
_entity_poly.type
_entity_poly.pdbx_seq_one_letter_code
_entity_poly.pdbx_strand_id
1 'polypeptide(L)'
;MSQVYKSSDSEFCNTGDDFLKLCDSLSHPIRLKILGILYQNRQYVSELARMVNISRPLLYLHLKKLEQAKLVKGNHEISDDGKAMKYYEIQHFNLNINPELLSELSKSVTINNNDD
;
A
#
# COMPACT_ATOMS: atom_id res chain seq x y z
N MET A 1 -6.94 3.94 -25.60
CA MET A 1 -5.86 3.94 -25.44
C MET A 1 -5.14 3.37 -24.32
N SER A 2 -4.32 2.47 -24.64
CA SER A 2 -3.54 1.75 -23.68
C SER A 2 -2.50 2.63 -23.01
N GLN A 3 -2.45 3.89 -23.38
CA GLN A 3 -1.50 4.77 -22.80
C GLN A 3 -1.86 5.19 -21.38
N VAL A 4 -3.08 4.96 -21.00
CA VAL A 4 -3.59 5.47 -19.74
C VAL A 4 -2.77 5.08 -18.54
N TYR A 5 -2.20 3.87 -18.54
CA TYR A 5 -1.45 3.42 -17.39
C TYR A 5 0.00 3.12 -17.72
N LYS A 6 0.52 3.76 -18.77
CA LYS A 6 1.88 3.46 -19.17
C LYS A 6 2.94 4.29 -18.47
N SER A 7 2.58 5.25 -17.70
CA SER A 7 3.56 6.04 -16.97
C SER A 7 4.03 5.24 -15.77
N SER A 8 4.36 5.91 -14.69
CA SER A 8 4.76 5.24 -13.47
C SER A 8 3.70 4.28 -12.96
N ASP A 9 2.47 4.41 -13.43
CA ASP A 9 1.41 3.49 -13.03
C ASP A 9 1.71 2.05 -13.43
N SER A 10 2.38 1.86 -14.56
CA SER A 10 2.65 0.50 -15.02
C SER A 10 3.62 -0.24 -14.11
N GLU A 11 4.47 0.47 -13.37
CA GLU A 11 5.34 -0.15 -12.39
C GLU A 11 4.62 -0.45 -11.10
N PHE A 12 3.61 0.33 -10.82
CA PHE A 12 2.87 0.22 -9.60
C PHE A 12 1.81 -0.87 -9.67
N CYS A 13 1.19 -1.03 -10.84
CA CYS A 13 0.07 -1.94 -10.99
C CYS A 13 0.09 -2.53 -12.39
N ASN A 14 0.80 -3.64 -12.57
CA ASN A 14 1.01 -4.25 -13.89
C ASN A 14 -0.09 -5.20 -14.32
N THR A 15 -0.70 -5.90 -13.39
CA THR A 15 -1.66 -6.96 -13.72
C THR A 15 -2.94 -6.76 -12.94
N GLY A 16 -3.97 -7.49 -13.36
CA GLY A 16 -5.22 -7.51 -12.61
C GLY A 16 -5.04 -8.01 -11.19
N ASP A 17 -4.16 -9.00 -11.00
CA ASP A 17 -3.89 -9.51 -9.66
C ASP A 17 -3.23 -8.44 -8.80
N ASP A 18 -2.30 -7.67 -9.35
CA ASP A 18 -1.71 -6.53 -8.63
C ASP A 18 -2.77 -5.51 -8.26
N PHE A 19 -3.67 -5.23 -9.18
CA PHE A 19 -4.75 -4.28 -8.94
C PHE A 19 -5.64 -4.76 -7.80
N LEU A 20 -5.94 -6.06 -7.76
CA LEU A 20 -6.78 -6.59 -6.70
C LEU A 20 -6.08 -6.52 -5.35
N LYS A 21 -4.76 -6.72 -5.30
CA LYS A 21 -4.00 -6.53 -4.07
C LYS A 21 -4.08 -5.08 -3.60
N LEU A 22 -3.99 -4.16 -4.54
CA LEU A 22 -4.13 -2.75 -4.22
C LEU A 22 -5.51 -2.46 -3.62
N CYS A 23 -6.55 -2.94 -4.27
CA CYS A 23 -7.90 -2.71 -3.80
C CYS A 23 -8.11 -3.31 -2.41
N ASP A 24 -7.60 -4.52 -2.18
CA ASP A 24 -7.72 -5.16 -0.88
C ASP A 24 -6.99 -4.36 0.19
N SER A 25 -5.82 -3.85 -0.13
CA SER A 25 -5.05 -3.08 0.84
C SER A 25 -5.77 -1.79 1.23
N LEU A 26 -6.56 -1.23 0.35
CA LEU A 26 -7.27 0.02 0.61
C LEU A 26 -8.62 -0.17 1.29
N SER A 27 -9.15 -1.37 1.30
CA SER A 27 -10.51 -1.59 1.78
C SER A 27 -10.58 -1.89 3.27
N HIS A 28 -9.89 -1.07 4.06
CA HIS A 28 -9.93 -1.18 5.52
C HIS A 28 -9.75 0.20 6.14
N PRO A 29 -10.64 0.58 7.07
CA PRO A 29 -10.58 1.94 7.64
C PRO A 29 -9.22 2.30 8.24
N ILE A 30 -8.61 1.36 8.97
CA ILE A 30 -7.33 1.64 9.62
C ILE A 30 -6.25 1.87 8.57
N ARG A 31 -6.24 1.07 7.50
CA ARG A 31 -5.24 1.24 6.47
C ARG A 31 -5.39 2.57 5.73
N LEU A 32 -6.63 2.99 5.49
CA LEU A 32 -6.84 4.29 4.87
C LEU A 32 -6.38 5.41 5.79
N LYS A 33 -6.63 5.28 7.10
CA LYS A 33 -6.15 6.26 8.07
C LYS A 33 -4.63 6.32 8.11
N ILE A 34 -3.98 5.17 8.07
CA ILE A 34 -2.52 5.13 8.05
C ILE A 34 -1.98 5.91 6.86
N LEU A 35 -2.56 5.69 5.68
CA LEU A 35 -2.09 6.41 4.49
C LEU A 35 -2.28 7.91 4.62
N GLY A 36 -3.40 8.35 5.20
CA GLY A 36 -3.62 9.78 5.42
C GLY A 36 -2.60 10.38 6.37
N ILE A 37 -2.27 9.66 7.43
CA ILE A 37 -1.27 10.12 8.39
C ILE A 37 0.10 10.20 7.73
N LEU A 38 0.48 9.15 7.01
CA LEU A 38 1.80 9.10 6.37
C LEU A 38 1.92 10.12 5.24
N TYR A 39 0.81 10.50 4.63
CA TYR A 39 0.84 11.55 3.61
C TYR A 39 1.34 12.86 4.20
N GLN A 40 0.99 13.14 5.46
CA GLN A 40 1.43 14.37 6.12
C GLN A 40 2.89 14.31 6.51
N ASN A 41 3.31 13.20 7.13
CA ASN A 41 4.69 13.01 7.58
C ASN A 41 4.98 11.54 7.75
N ARG A 42 6.23 11.14 7.51
CA ARG A 42 6.66 9.81 7.90
C ARG A 42 6.49 9.65 9.41
N GLN A 43 6.31 8.43 9.86
CA GLN A 43 6.07 8.16 11.27
C GLN A 43 6.87 6.96 11.75
N TYR A 44 7.39 7.06 12.96
CA TYR A 44 7.95 5.88 13.62
C TYR A 44 6.81 4.95 14.03
N VAL A 45 7.12 3.65 14.10
CA VAL A 45 6.11 2.64 14.37
C VAL A 45 5.36 2.91 15.66
N SER A 46 6.09 3.28 16.74
CA SER A 46 5.45 3.51 18.02
C SER A 46 4.46 4.67 17.95
N GLU A 47 4.83 5.75 17.25
CA GLU A 47 3.95 6.89 17.09
C GLU A 47 2.73 6.54 16.26
N LEU A 48 2.95 5.84 15.17
CA LEU A 48 1.85 5.48 14.27
C LEU A 48 0.84 4.59 15.00
N ALA A 49 1.33 3.62 15.77
CA ALA A 49 0.43 2.74 16.53
C ALA A 49 -0.43 3.56 17.51
N ARG A 50 0.19 4.55 18.16
CA ARG A 50 -0.54 5.40 19.08
C ARG A 50 -1.56 6.25 18.36
N MET A 51 -1.20 6.81 17.20
CA MET A 51 -2.09 7.67 16.44
C MET A 51 -3.33 6.95 15.94
N VAL A 52 -3.19 5.68 15.54
CA VAL A 52 -4.35 4.90 15.10
C VAL A 52 -4.93 4.05 16.22
N ASN A 53 -4.31 4.11 17.41
CA ASN A 53 -4.83 3.48 18.63
C ASN A 53 -4.99 1.97 18.50
N ILE A 54 -3.94 1.31 18.03
CA ILE A 54 -3.91 -0.15 17.95
C ILE A 54 -2.57 -0.65 18.45
N SER A 55 -2.50 -1.95 18.72
CA SER A 55 -1.26 -2.56 19.19
C SER A 55 -0.25 -2.59 18.04
N ARG A 56 1.04 -2.65 18.39
CA ARG A 56 2.08 -2.75 17.37
C ARG A 56 1.95 -4.01 16.49
N PRO A 57 1.68 -5.20 17.07
CA PRO A 57 1.50 -6.36 16.22
C PRO A 57 0.39 -6.20 15.20
N LEU A 58 -0.72 -5.60 15.60
CA LEU A 58 -1.81 -5.37 14.66
C LEU A 58 -1.42 -4.33 13.61
N LEU A 59 -0.72 -3.28 14.03
CA LEU A 59 -0.22 -2.27 13.09
C LEU A 59 0.65 -2.93 12.03
N TYR A 60 1.57 -3.82 12.44
CA TYR A 60 2.45 -4.48 11.48
C TYR A 60 1.69 -5.30 10.45
N LEU A 61 0.58 -5.92 10.84
CA LEU A 61 -0.24 -6.66 9.88
C LEU A 61 -0.81 -5.73 8.81
N HIS A 62 -1.28 -4.56 9.22
CA HIS A 62 -1.80 -3.59 8.26
C HIS A 62 -0.69 -3.02 7.38
N LEU A 63 0.44 -2.68 7.99
CA LEU A 63 1.56 -2.13 7.23
C LEU A 63 2.09 -3.13 6.21
N LYS A 64 2.10 -4.40 6.56
CA LYS A 64 2.56 -5.43 5.63
C LYS A 64 1.69 -5.47 4.37
N LYS A 65 0.38 -5.34 4.54
CA LYS A 65 -0.52 -5.30 3.38
C LYS A 65 -0.26 -4.08 2.52
N LEU A 66 -0.05 -2.94 3.16
CA LEU A 66 0.24 -1.71 2.42
C LEU A 66 1.59 -1.77 1.70
N GLU A 67 2.59 -2.40 2.33
CA GLU A 67 3.88 -2.59 1.68
C GLU A 67 3.79 -3.52 0.47
N GLN A 68 3.03 -4.59 0.61
CA GLN A 68 2.87 -5.54 -0.49
C GLN A 68 2.20 -4.89 -1.69
N ALA A 69 1.35 -3.90 -1.44
CA ALA A 69 0.70 -3.14 -2.51
C ALA A 69 1.53 -1.95 -2.96
N LYS A 70 2.73 -1.78 -2.40
CA LYS A 70 3.68 -0.72 -2.76
C LYS A 70 3.17 0.68 -2.46
N LEU A 71 2.35 0.79 -1.44
CA LEU A 71 1.80 2.09 -1.03
C LEU A 71 2.64 2.76 0.04
N VAL A 72 3.37 1.98 0.83
CA VAL A 72 4.23 2.51 1.87
C VAL A 72 5.55 1.75 1.85
N LYS A 73 6.55 2.34 2.50
CA LYS A 73 7.89 1.76 2.59
C LYS A 73 8.39 1.92 4.02
N GLY A 74 8.92 0.83 4.57
CA GLY A 74 9.54 0.85 5.89
C GLY A 74 11.04 1.07 5.78
N ASN A 75 11.59 1.85 6.68
CA ASN A 75 13.02 2.16 6.72
C ASN A 75 13.53 2.06 8.15
N HIS A 76 14.80 1.72 8.28
CA HIS A 76 15.46 1.69 9.58
C HIS A 76 16.37 2.90 9.72
N GLU A 77 16.50 3.36 10.96
CA GLU A 77 17.34 4.50 11.28
C GLU A 77 18.00 4.22 12.61
N ILE A 78 19.24 4.68 12.77
CA ILE A 78 19.96 4.54 14.03
C ILE A 78 19.97 5.90 14.69
N SER A 79 19.38 5.99 15.89
CA SER A 79 19.35 7.25 16.63
C SER A 79 20.73 7.57 17.20
N ASP A 80 20.89 8.78 17.69
CA ASP A 80 22.17 9.25 18.21
C ASP A 80 22.69 8.37 19.35
N ASP A 81 21.79 7.76 20.11
CA ASP A 81 22.19 6.91 21.22
C ASP A 81 22.34 5.44 20.80
N GLY A 82 22.38 5.17 19.49
CA GLY A 82 22.61 3.83 18.98
C GLY A 82 21.38 2.96 18.89
N LYS A 83 20.21 3.50 19.14
CA LYS A 83 18.99 2.71 19.12
C LYS A 83 18.46 2.55 17.68
N ALA A 84 18.12 1.32 17.32
CA ALA A 84 17.50 1.08 16.02
C ALA A 84 16.04 1.49 16.07
N MET A 85 15.63 2.28 15.08
CA MET A 85 14.26 2.77 15.00
C MET A 85 13.73 2.49 13.60
N LYS A 86 12.46 2.13 13.52
CA LYS A 86 11.84 1.86 12.24
C LYS A 86 10.72 2.87 12.00
N TYR A 87 10.72 3.45 10.80
CA TYR A 87 9.68 4.38 10.43
C TYR A 87 9.11 3.99 9.07
N TYR A 88 7.92 4.48 8.79
CA TYR A 88 7.24 4.24 7.53
C TYR A 88 6.94 5.56 6.85
N GLU A 89 6.98 5.53 5.54
CA GLU A 89 6.66 6.70 4.74
C GLU A 89 5.81 6.27 3.55
N ILE A 90 5.04 7.21 3.05
CA ILE A 90 4.18 6.93 1.92
C ILE A 90 5.02 6.88 0.64
N GLN A 91 4.61 6.01 -0.29
CA GLN A 91 5.20 5.98 -1.61
C GLN A 91 4.35 6.84 -2.53
N HIS A 92 4.97 7.46 -3.50
CA HIS A 92 4.23 8.22 -4.49
C HIS A 92 3.63 7.25 -5.51
N PHE A 93 2.35 7.39 -5.74
CA PHE A 93 1.67 6.56 -6.73
C PHE A 93 0.52 7.35 -7.32
N ASN A 94 0.11 6.92 -8.49
CA ASN A 94 -0.98 7.56 -9.19
C ASN A 94 -1.60 6.52 -10.13
N LEU A 95 -2.89 6.31 -10.00
CA LEU A 95 -3.58 5.34 -10.83
C LEU A 95 -4.95 5.89 -11.17
N ASN A 96 -5.20 6.08 -12.46
CA ASN A 96 -6.50 6.53 -12.94
C ASN A 96 -7.36 5.33 -13.24
N ILE A 97 -8.40 5.15 -12.46
CA ILE A 97 -9.32 4.03 -12.62
C ILE A 97 -10.45 4.46 -13.53
N ASN A 98 -10.59 3.74 -14.63
CA ASN A 98 -11.65 4.00 -15.59
C ASN A 98 -11.99 2.67 -16.29
N PRO A 99 -13.06 2.62 -17.07
CA PRO A 99 -13.45 1.35 -17.71
C PRO A 99 -12.38 0.74 -18.59
N GLU A 100 -11.60 1.58 -19.27
CA GLU A 100 -10.54 1.06 -20.14
C GLU A 100 -9.47 0.33 -19.33
N LEU A 101 -9.07 0.93 -18.21
CA LEU A 101 -8.08 0.28 -17.35
C LEU A 101 -8.59 -1.04 -16.81
N LEU A 102 -9.83 -1.04 -16.34
CA LEU A 102 -10.42 -2.26 -15.76
C LEU A 102 -10.52 -3.37 -16.81
N SER A 103 -10.89 -3.00 -18.03
CA SER A 103 -10.94 -3.97 -19.13
C SER A 103 -9.58 -4.56 -19.39
N GLU A 104 -8.54 -3.71 -19.42
CA GLU A 104 -7.20 -4.18 -19.69
C GLU A 104 -6.68 -5.08 -18.56
N LEU A 105 -6.88 -4.66 -17.33
CA LEU A 105 -6.41 -5.44 -16.19
C LEU A 105 -7.14 -6.77 -16.04
N SER A 106 -8.40 -6.82 -16.49
CA SER A 106 -9.18 -8.04 -16.37
C SER A 106 -8.56 -9.20 -17.15
N LYS A 107 -7.77 -8.89 -18.17
CA LYS A 107 -7.17 -9.93 -19.00
C LYS A 107 -6.08 -10.73 -18.27
N SER A 108 -5.54 -10.19 -17.21
CA SER A 108 -4.46 -10.83 -16.47
C SER A 108 -4.87 -11.25 -15.05
N VAL A 109 -6.16 -11.34 -14.81
CA VAL A 109 -6.65 -11.80 -13.50
C VAL A 109 -6.61 -13.32 -13.46
N THR A 110 -6.09 -13.86 -12.38
CA THR A 110 -6.06 -15.30 -12.16
C THR A 110 -7.33 -15.71 -11.44
N ILE A 111 -8.07 -16.63 -12.03
CA ILE A 111 -9.29 -17.13 -11.43
C ILE A 111 -9.06 -18.54 -10.93
N ASN A 112 -9.35 -18.75 -9.65
CA ASN A 112 -9.23 -20.06 -9.05
C ASN A 112 -10.57 -20.78 -9.14
N ASN A 113 -10.63 -21.85 -9.92
CA ASN A 113 -11.88 -22.57 -10.14
C ASN A 113 -12.45 -23.20 -8.87
N ASN A 114 -11.64 -23.31 -7.84
CA ASN A 114 -12.11 -23.88 -6.59
C ASN A 114 -12.84 -22.87 -5.70
N ASP A 115 -12.89 -21.63 -6.11
CA ASP A 115 -13.52 -20.58 -5.32
C ASP A 115 -15.02 -20.47 -5.50
N ASP A 116 -15.59 -21.27 -6.33
CA ASP A 116 -17.04 -21.21 -6.61
C ASP A 116 -17.94 -21.79 -5.52
#